data_1bad29b82ff94154be3edc0be33d319d
#
_entry.id   1bad29b82ff94154be3edc0be33d319d
#
_cell.length_a   1.000
_cell.length_b   1.000
_cell.length_c   1.000
_cell.angle_alpha   90.00
_cell.angle_beta   90.00
_cell.angle_gamma   90.00
#
_symmetry.space_group_name_H-M   'P 1'
#
loop_
_entity.id
_entity.type
_entity.pdbx_description
1 polymer ?
#
loop_
_entity_poly.entity_id
_entity_poly.type
_entity_poly.pdbx_seq_one_letter_code
_entity_poly.pdbx_strand_id
1 'polypeptide(L)'
;KEKHKNTGCVYAKKQTKGRGAHGKKWVSEEGNLFGSIFFPLKNDYPPFNEFSIINAIIISNVIENFCKKKKITFKWPNDIFVNRKKICGILQELITANSRKFLIIGIGLNIVSNPKINTRYRATNILFETKKKPSVKEMIRLIIFSYEKFFFNLNSYNYTDFKKKADLMSLN
;
A
#
# COMPACT_ATOMS: atom_id res chain seq x y z
N LYS A 1 17.90 23.49 -15.94
CA LYS A 1 17.06 23.61 -14.71
C LYS A 1 16.31 22.31 -14.55
N GLU A 2 16.76 21.42 -13.65
CA GLU A 2 16.03 20.20 -13.29
C GLU A 2 14.67 20.61 -12.72
N LYS A 3 13.59 20.24 -13.39
CA LYS A 3 12.25 20.35 -12.83
C LYS A 3 12.20 19.35 -11.66
N HIS A 4 12.32 19.84 -10.44
CA HIS A 4 12.08 19.01 -9.25
C HIS A 4 10.70 18.39 -9.36
N LYS A 5 10.67 17.08 -9.58
CA LYS A 5 9.41 16.34 -9.64
C LYS A 5 8.82 16.33 -8.24
N ASN A 6 7.66 16.96 -8.08
CA ASN A 6 6.94 17.01 -6.80
C ASN A 6 6.25 15.66 -6.46
N THR A 7 6.26 14.72 -7.36
CA THR A 7 5.65 13.39 -7.19
C THR A 7 6.62 12.33 -7.70
N GLY A 8 6.59 11.16 -7.10
CA GLY A 8 7.44 10.07 -7.56
C GLY A 8 7.20 8.76 -6.83
N CYS A 9 7.95 7.76 -7.29
CA CYS A 9 8.00 6.44 -6.68
C CYS A 9 9.46 5.99 -6.60
N VAL A 10 9.83 5.45 -5.45
CA VAL A 10 11.12 4.79 -5.22
C VAL A 10 10.87 3.38 -4.75
N TYR A 11 11.64 2.42 -5.25
CA TYR A 11 11.57 1.04 -4.77
C TYR A 11 12.96 0.40 -4.73
N ALA A 12 13.11 -0.62 -3.88
CA ALA A 12 14.34 -1.34 -3.68
C ALA A 12 14.14 -2.86 -3.80
N LYS A 13 15.19 -3.58 -4.21
CA LYS A 13 15.20 -5.05 -4.21
C LYS A 13 15.22 -5.60 -2.78
N LYS A 14 15.88 -4.90 -1.87
CA LYS A 14 16.01 -5.24 -0.46
C LYS A 14 16.17 -3.97 0.37
N GLN A 15 15.66 -3.97 1.59
CA GLN A 15 15.86 -2.89 2.55
C GLN A 15 16.78 -3.37 3.68
N THR A 16 17.78 -2.56 4.04
CA THR A 16 18.66 -2.82 5.18
C THR A 16 18.04 -2.44 6.51
N LYS A 17 17.16 -1.40 6.50
CA LYS A 17 16.46 -0.87 7.66
C LYS A 17 14.97 -0.68 7.36
N GLY A 18 14.29 -1.77 6.89
CA GLY A 18 12.86 -1.73 6.59
C GLY A 18 12.04 -1.38 7.83
N ARG A 19 11.15 -0.39 7.70
CA ARG A 19 10.30 0.11 8.77
C ARG A 19 8.84 -0.30 8.56
N GLY A 20 8.19 -0.71 9.63
CA GLY A 20 6.75 -0.86 9.73
C GLY A 20 6.16 0.17 10.70
N ALA A 21 4.85 0.13 10.90
CA ALA A 21 4.18 1.00 11.85
C ALA A 21 4.63 0.73 13.30
N HIS A 22 4.57 1.76 14.16
CA HIS A 22 4.86 1.69 15.60
C HIS A 22 6.28 1.15 15.90
N GLY A 23 7.28 1.56 15.12
CA GLY A 23 8.68 1.16 15.33
C GLY A 23 9.00 -0.29 14.97
N LYS A 24 8.06 -1.06 14.44
CA LYS A 24 8.28 -2.44 14.04
C LYS A 24 9.20 -2.50 12.81
N LYS A 25 10.02 -3.55 12.73
CA LYS A 25 10.83 -3.83 11.54
C LYS A 25 9.95 -4.46 10.45
N TRP A 26 10.20 -4.08 9.19
CA TRP A 26 9.69 -4.79 8.02
C TRP A 26 10.81 -5.66 7.44
N VAL A 27 10.58 -6.96 7.39
CA VAL A 27 11.54 -7.92 6.81
C VAL A 27 11.40 -7.88 5.29
N SER A 28 12.53 -7.64 4.61
CA SER A 28 12.58 -7.45 3.15
C SER A 28 13.30 -8.61 2.51
N GLU A 29 12.54 -9.53 1.91
CA GLU A 29 13.08 -10.65 1.14
C GLU A 29 12.97 -10.33 -0.35
N GLU A 30 14.03 -10.62 -1.11
CA GLU A 30 14.12 -10.30 -2.54
C GLU A 30 12.98 -10.95 -3.35
N GLY A 31 12.51 -10.25 -4.39
CA GLY A 31 11.37 -10.65 -5.19
C GLY A 31 10.02 -10.13 -4.71
N ASN A 32 9.98 -9.50 -3.54
CA ASN A 32 8.81 -8.80 -3.01
C ASN A 32 8.88 -7.29 -3.33
N LEU A 33 7.77 -6.58 -3.21
CA LEU A 33 7.73 -5.14 -3.40
C LEU A 33 8.02 -4.41 -2.10
N PHE A 34 9.02 -3.55 -2.13
CA PHE A 34 9.34 -2.54 -1.12
C PHE A 34 9.47 -1.20 -1.83
N GLY A 35 8.41 -0.43 -1.82
CA GLY A 35 8.35 0.84 -2.52
C GLY A 35 7.71 1.93 -1.69
N SER A 36 8.00 3.16 -2.05
CA SER A 36 7.34 4.35 -1.50
C SER A 36 6.87 5.22 -2.64
N ILE A 37 5.62 5.65 -2.58
CA ILE A 37 5.05 6.68 -3.43
C ILE A 37 5.01 7.96 -2.63
N PHE A 38 5.29 9.10 -3.24
CA PHE A 38 5.20 10.38 -2.58
C PHE A 38 4.60 11.44 -3.50
N PHE A 39 3.84 12.36 -2.91
CA PHE A 39 3.22 13.49 -3.59
C PHE A 39 2.94 14.63 -2.60
N PRO A 40 2.87 15.90 -3.07
CA PRO A 40 2.47 17.00 -2.22
C PRO A 40 1.02 16.84 -1.80
N LEU A 41 0.75 17.03 -0.52
CA LEU A 41 -0.62 17.06 0.01
C LEU A 41 -1.18 18.47 -0.23
N LYS A 42 -2.06 18.60 -1.21
CA LYS A 42 -2.69 19.87 -1.59
C LYS A 42 -3.94 20.13 -0.75
N ASN A 43 -4.41 21.38 -0.73
CA ASN A 43 -5.60 21.78 0.05
C ASN A 43 -6.91 21.17 -0.50
N ASP A 44 -6.95 20.87 -1.80
CA ASP A 44 -8.08 20.23 -2.49
C ASP A 44 -8.07 18.71 -2.38
N TYR A 45 -7.08 18.12 -1.71
CA TYR A 45 -6.98 16.68 -1.48
C TYR A 45 -7.70 16.28 -0.20
N PRO A 46 -8.10 15.01 -0.08
CA PRO A 46 -8.59 14.47 1.18
C PRO A 46 -7.64 14.73 2.34
N PRO A 47 -8.14 14.94 3.57
CA PRO A 47 -7.30 15.09 4.75
C PRO A 47 -6.37 13.90 4.96
N PHE A 48 -5.21 14.14 5.58
CA PHE A 48 -4.18 13.12 5.82
C PHE A 48 -4.71 11.82 6.45
N ASN A 49 -5.60 11.94 7.43
CA ASN A 49 -6.18 10.78 8.13
C ASN A 49 -7.04 9.89 7.24
N GLU A 50 -7.68 10.43 6.21
CA GLU A 50 -8.52 9.67 5.28
C GLU A 50 -7.68 8.80 4.33
N PHE A 51 -6.43 9.21 4.07
CA PHE A 51 -5.52 8.42 3.22
C PHE A 51 -5.23 7.01 3.76
N SER A 52 -5.40 6.75 5.05
CA SER A 52 -5.27 5.38 5.57
C SER A 52 -6.31 4.42 4.96
N ILE A 53 -7.54 4.89 4.79
CA ILE A 53 -8.62 4.13 4.12
C ILE A 53 -8.42 4.12 2.61
N ILE A 54 -8.10 5.27 2.01
CA ILE A 54 -7.86 5.40 0.57
C ILE A 54 -6.75 4.45 0.13
N ASN A 55 -5.60 4.46 0.82
CA ASN A 55 -4.46 3.59 0.52
C ASN A 55 -4.83 2.12 0.63
N ALA A 56 -5.55 1.73 1.70
CA ALA A 56 -5.98 0.36 1.89
C ALA A 56 -6.86 -0.12 0.73
N ILE A 57 -7.83 0.67 0.30
CA ILE A 57 -8.75 0.33 -0.79
C ILE A 57 -8.01 0.27 -2.13
N ILE A 58 -7.18 1.27 -2.46
CA ILE A 58 -6.42 1.30 -3.72
C ILE A 58 -5.53 0.06 -3.83
N ILE A 59 -4.75 -0.23 -2.79
CA ILE A 59 -3.79 -1.34 -2.81
C ILE A 59 -4.52 -2.69 -2.76
N SER A 60 -5.61 -2.80 -2.01
CA SER A 60 -6.44 -4.01 -1.98
C SER A 60 -7.03 -4.32 -3.36
N ASN A 61 -7.54 -3.33 -4.09
CA ASN A 61 -8.06 -3.52 -5.45
C ASN A 61 -6.97 -4.03 -6.40
N VAL A 62 -5.73 -3.55 -6.27
CA VAL A 62 -4.61 -4.07 -7.07
C VAL A 62 -4.30 -5.53 -6.72
N ILE A 63 -4.29 -5.88 -5.44
CA ILE A 63 -4.08 -7.27 -5.01
C ILE A 63 -5.23 -8.17 -5.50
N GLU A 64 -6.46 -7.70 -5.48
CA GLU A 64 -7.66 -8.42 -5.92
C GLU A 64 -7.58 -8.84 -7.39
N ASN A 65 -6.96 -8.05 -8.26
CA ASN A 65 -6.74 -8.42 -9.67
C ASN A 65 -5.98 -9.74 -9.83
N PHE A 66 -5.12 -10.08 -8.89
CA PHE A 66 -4.39 -11.34 -8.85
C PHE A 66 -5.12 -12.41 -8.02
N CYS A 67 -5.79 -12.01 -6.95
CA CYS A 67 -6.42 -12.87 -5.95
C CYS A 67 -7.96 -12.96 -6.10
N LYS A 68 -8.50 -12.95 -7.33
CA LYS A 68 -9.93 -12.78 -7.68
C LYS A 68 -10.90 -13.68 -6.91
N LYS A 69 -10.57 -14.82 -6.43
CA LYS A 69 -11.47 -15.74 -5.71
C LYS A 69 -11.11 -15.86 -4.23
N LYS A 70 -10.32 -14.93 -3.71
CA LYS A 70 -9.85 -14.98 -2.33
C LYS A 70 -10.50 -13.87 -1.52
N LYS A 71 -10.76 -14.14 -0.25
CA LYS A 71 -11.27 -13.12 0.66
C LYS A 71 -10.13 -12.15 1.01
N ILE A 72 -10.25 -10.90 0.55
CA ILE A 72 -9.36 -9.82 0.93
C ILE A 72 -9.98 -9.07 2.08
N THR A 73 -9.23 -8.86 3.14
CA THR A 73 -9.66 -8.12 4.31
C THR A 73 -8.59 -7.11 4.72
N PHE A 74 -9.03 -6.10 5.44
CA PHE A 74 -8.20 -5.01 5.92
C PHE A 74 -8.20 -4.98 7.44
N LYS A 75 -7.03 -4.96 8.04
CA LYS A 75 -6.86 -4.70 9.47
C LYS A 75 -6.35 -3.30 9.68
N TRP A 76 -7.20 -2.47 10.22
CA TRP A 76 -6.89 -1.09 10.57
C TRP A 76 -5.63 -0.98 11.43
N PRO A 77 -4.77 0.03 11.20
CA PRO A 77 -4.90 1.07 10.17
C PRO A 77 -4.15 0.77 8.87
N ASN A 78 -3.42 -0.34 8.73
CA ASN A 78 -2.36 -0.41 7.73
C ASN A 78 -2.04 -1.79 7.16
N ASP A 79 -2.78 -2.84 7.49
CA ASP A 79 -2.44 -4.21 7.08
C ASP A 79 -3.53 -4.84 6.20
N ILE A 80 -3.13 -5.38 5.03
CA ILE A 80 -4.02 -6.11 4.11
C ILE A 80 -3.76 -7.60 4.25
N PHE A 81 -4.86 -8.36 4.26
CA PHE A 81 -4.87 -9.81 4.42
C PHE A 81 -5.55 -10.49 3.23
N VAL A 82 -5.07 -11.68 2.90
CA VAL A 82 -5.72 -12.62 1.99
C VAL A 82 -5.96 -13.92 2.77
N ASN A 83 -7.21 -14.39 2.82
CA ASN A 83 -7.58 -15.59 3.60
C ASN A 83 -7.06 -15.54 5.04
N ARG A 84 -7.23 -14.40 5.73
CA ARG A 84 -6.80 -14.15 7.12
C ARG A 84 -5.28 -14.23 7.36
N LYS A 85 -4.46 -14.18 6.28
CA LYS A 85 -3.00 -14.12 6.36
C LYS A 85 -2.51 -12.79 5.80
N LYS A 86 -1.58 -12.15 6.48
CA LYS A 86 -1.05 -10.84 6.09
C LYS A 86 -0.26 -10.94 4.78
N ILE A 87 -0.61 -10.13 3.80
CA ILE A 87 0.06 -10.07 2.50
C ILE A 87 0.77 -8.73 2.27
N CYS A 88 0.24 -7.64 2.82
CA CYS A 88 0.77 -6.30 2.62
C CYS A 88 0.72 -5.49 3.91
N GLY A 89 1.71 -4.63 4.08
CA GLY A 89 1.73 -3.57 5.09
C GLY A 89 1.91 -2.22 4.41
N ILE A 90 1.20 -1.20 4.91
CA ILE A 90 1.23 0.17 4.42
C ILE A 90 1.78 1.05 5.54
N LEU A 91 2.74 1.92 5.23
CA LEU A 91 3.27 2.91 6.16
C LEU A 91 3.02 4.31 5.59
N GLN A 92 2.20 5.09 6.27
CA GLN A 92 1.86 6.45 5.87
C GLN A 92 2.62 7.44 6.74
N GLU A 93 3.33 8.37 6.11
CA GLU A 93 4.11 9.40 6.78
C GLU A 93 3.85 10.76 6.13
N LEU A 94 3.81 11.81 6.95
CA LEU A 94 3.72 13.18 6.50
C LEU A 94 5.06 13.86 6.78
N ILE A 95 5.65 14.47 5.77
CA ILE A 95 6.86 15.27 5.92
C ILE A 95 6.64 16.69 5.41
N THR A 96 7.38 17.64 5.96
CA THR A 96 7.43 19.01 5.43
C THR A 96 8.79 19.25 4.80
N ALA A 97 8.78 19.67 3.53
CA ALA A 97 9.98 20.03 2.80
C ALA A 97 9.70 21.31 1.98
N ASN A 98 10.58 22.30 2.08
CA ASN A 98 10.43 23.60 1.40
C ASN A 98 9.03 24.21 1.61
N SER A 99 8.58 24.25 2.86
CA SER A 99 7.26 24.79 3.28
C SER A 99 6.05 24.08 2.67
N ARG A 100 6.23 22.90 2.08
CA ARG A 100 5.16 22.06 1.53
C ARG A 100 5.05 20.75 2.29
N LYS A 101 3.83 20.29 2.51
CA LYS A 101 3.55 18.98 3.09
C LYS A 101 3.53 17.93 2.00
N PHE A 102 4.22 16.82 2.24
CA PHE A 102 4.24 15.67 1.34
C PHE A 102 3.71 14.43 2.08
N LEU A 103 2.82 13.72 1.44
CA LEU A 103 2.41 12.40 1.87
C LEU A 103 3.37 11.37 1.27
N ILE A 104 3.93 10.52 2.12
CA ILE A 104 4.74 9.37 1.72
C ILE A 104 3.97 8.11 2.10
N ILE A 105 3.82 7.20 1.14
CA ILE A 105 3.12 5.93 1.31
C ILE A 105 4.12 4.81 1.05
N GLY A 106 4.65 4.23 2.12
CA GLY A 106 5.49 3.04 2.08
C GLY A 106 4.61 1.79 1.91
N ILE A 107 4.96 0.92 0.98
CA ILE A 107 4.23 -0.29 0.64
C ILE A 107 5.18 -1.47 0.68
N GLY A 108 4.93 -2.40 1.61
CA GLY A 108 5.56 -3.71 1.65
C GLY A 108 4.55 -4.76 1.21
N LEU A 109 4.74 -5.39 0.05
CA LEU A 109 3.85 -6.41 -0.49
C LEU A 109 4.60 -7.71 -0.76
N ASN A 110 4.15 -8.77 -0.16
CA ASN A 110 4.68 -10.12 -0.36
C ASN A 110 4.21 -10.68 -1.71
N ILE A 111 5.11 -10.82 -2.66
CA ILE A 111 4.81 -11.36 -4.00
C ILE A 111 5.21 -12.83 -4.08
N VAL A 112 6.47 -13.16 -3.78
CA VAL A 112 7.02 -14.51 -3.98
C VAL A 112 7.33 -15.24 -2.69
N SER A 113 7.60 -14.53 -1.61
CA SER A 113 7.92 -15.08 -0.30
C SER A 113 7.25 -14.29 0.80
N ASN A 114 7.25 -14.81 1.99
CA ASN A 114 6.81 -14.14 3.20
C ASN A 114 7.74 -14.52 4.36
N PRO A 115 8.04 -13.57 5.24
CA PRO A 115 8.97 -13.81 6.32
C PRO A 115 8.42 -14.87 7.29
N LYS A 116 9.31 -15.77 7.72
CA LYS A 116 9.03 -16.71 8.82
C LYS A 116 9.21 -15.98 10.15
N ILE A 117 8.25 -15.16 10.52
CA ILE A 117 8.28 -14.40 11.77
C ILE A 117 7.21 -14.97 12.70
N ASN A 118 7.57 -15.13 13.96
CA ASN A 118 6.62 -15.48 15.00
C ASN A 118 5.79 -14.24 15.36
N THR A 119 4.72 -13.99 14.63
CA THR A 119 3.81 -12.86 14.84
C THR A 119 2.41 -13.39 15.12
N ARG A 120 1.55 -12.55 15.71
CA ARG A 120 0.13 -12.86 15.96
C ARG A 120 -0.63 -13.36 14.72
N TYR A 121 -0.19 -12.96 13.52
CA TYR A 121 -0.83 -13.33 12.25
C TYR A 121 0.17 -14.04 11.35
N ARG A 122 -0.29 -15.11 10.69
CA ARG A 122 0.48 -15.76 9.63
C ARG A 122 0.62 -14.81 8.45
N ALA A 123 1.76 -14.88 7.76
CA ALA A 123 1.98 -14.17 6.51
C ALA A 123 1.69 -15.07 5.31
N THR A 124 1.39 -14.45 4.16
CA THR A 124 1.24 -15.11 2.87
C THR A 124 1.83 -14.23 1.76
N ASN A 125 1.83 -14.74 0.53
CA ASN A 125 2.30 -14.03 -0.66
C ASN A 125 1.42 -14.36 -1.87
N ILE A 126 1.51 -13.55 -2.94
CA ILE A 126 0.69 -13.72 -4.16
C ILE A 126 0.95 -15.08 -4.80
N LEU A 127 2.21 -15.48 -4.94
CA LEU A 127 2.59 -16.75 -5.56
C LEU A 127 1.96 -17.95 -4.86
N PHE A 128 2.00 -17.98 -3.53
CA PHE A 128 1.38 -19.05 -2.74
C PHE A 128 -0.14 -19.08 -2.93
N GLU A 129 -0.80 -17.92 -2.86
CA GLU A 129 -2.26 -17.84 -2.91
C GLU A 129 -2.84 -18.08 -4.32
N THR A 130 -2.07 -17.83 -5.39
CA THR A 130 -2.62 -17.76 -6.76
C THR A 130 -1.86 -18.55 -7.81
N LYS A 131 -0.66 -19.04 -7.49
CA LYS A 131 0.31 -19.62 -8.45
C LYS A 131 0.82 -18.61 -9.50
N LYS A 132 0.44 -17.34 -9.42
CA LYS A 132 0.93 -16.25 -10.28
C LYS A 132 2.11 -15.56 -9.63
N LYS A 133 3.05 -15.12 -10.46
CA LYS A 133 4.25 -14.41 -10.04
C LYS A 133 4.37 -13.08 -10.80
N PRO A 134 3.57 -12.06 -10.45
CA PRO A 134 3.75 -10.75 -11.06
C PRO A 134 5.13 -10.19 -10.74
N SER A 135 5.69 -9.43 -11.67
CA SER A 135 6.95 -8.73 -11.41
C SER A 135 6.74 -7.53 -10.48
N VAL A 136 7.78 -7.15 -9.75
CA VAL A 136 7.76 -5.94 -8.91
C VAL A 136 7.41 -4.70 -9.74
N LYS A 137 7.94 -4.60 -10.98
CA LYS A 137 7.64 -3.49 -11.90
C LYS A 137 6.17 -3.45 -12.30
N GLU A 138 5.57 -4.60 -12.57
CA GLU A 138 4.14 -4.71 -12.88
C GLU A 138 3.29 -4.24 -11.70
N MET A 139 3.58 -4.71 -10.49
CA MET A 139 2.86 -4.30 -9.28
C MET A 139 2.95 -2.79 -9.04
N ILE A 140 4.14 -2.20 -9.17
CA ILE A 140 4.34 -0.75 -9.02
C ILE A 140 3.53 0.02 -10.06
N ARG A 141 3.57 -0.39 -11.33
CA ARG A 141 2.80 0.28 -12.39
C ARG A 141 1.29 0.26 -12.11
N LEU A 142 0.75 -0.87 -11.67
CA LEU A 142 -0.66 -0.99 -11.33
C LEU A 142 -1.04 -0.11 -10.12
N ILE A 143 -0.17 -0.05 -9.12
CA ILE A 143 -0.38 0.79 -7.94
C ILE A 143 -0.35 2.28 -8.36
N ILE A 144 0.67 2.71 -9.10
CA ILE A 144 0.78 4.10 -9.59
C ILE A 144 -0.46 4.47 -10.42
N PHE A 145 -0.82 3.64 -11.38
CA PHE A 145 -2.02 3.85 -12.22
C PHE A 145 -3.29 3.98 -11.38
N SER A 146 -3.43 3.19 -10.33
CA SER A 146 -4.59 3.27 -9.43
C SER A 146 -4.63 4.59 -8.64
N TYR A 147 -3.47 5.12 -8.21
CA TYR A 147 -3.40 6.45 -7.61
C TYR A 147 -3.68 7.56 -8.62
N GLU A 148 -3.14 7.48 -9.84
CA GLU A 148 -3.43 8.43 -10.90
C GLU A 148 -4.93 8.47 -11.22
N LYS A 149 -5.56 7.30 -11.33
CA LYS A 149 -7.01 7.19 -11.51
C LYS A 149 -7.80 7.80 -10.34
N PHE A 150 -7.35 7.57 -9.10
CA PHE A 150 -7.97 8.17 -7.92
C PHE A 150 -7.91 9.70 -7.99
N PHE A 151 -6.73 10.28 -8.26
CA PHE A 151 -6.55 11.72 -8.36
C PHE A 151 -7.26 12.35 -9.56
N PHE A 152 -7.34 11.63 -10.68
CA PHE A 152 -8.12 12.08 -11.84
C PHE A 152 -9.62 12.20 -11.52
N ASN A 153 -10.14 11.30 -10.69
CA ASN A 153 -11.55 11.27 -10.30
C ASN A 153 -11.78 11.89 -8.89
N LEU A 154 -10.92 12.78 -8.44
CA LEU A 154 -10.96 13.31 -7.08
C LEU A 154 -12.27 14.05 -6.76
N ASN A 155 -12.87 14.71 -7.77
CA ASN A 155 -14.16 15.41 -7.62
C ASN A 155 -15.31 14.47 -7.27
N SER A 156 -15.20 13.17 -7.56
CA SER A 156 -16.19 12.15 -7.20
C SER A 156 -15.86 11.43 -5.88
N TYR A 157 -14.80 11.84 -5.20
CA TYR A 157 -14.41 11.25 -3.93
C TYR A 157 -15.46 11.53 -2.85
N ASN A 158 -15.90 10.48 -2.18
CA ASN A 158 -16.77 10.55 -1.02
C ASN A 158 -16.21 9.66 0.11
N TYR A 159 -15.84 10.28 1.22
CA TYR A 159 -15.28 9.58 2.36
C TYR A 159 -16.21 8.51 2.93
N THR A 160 -17.51 8.79 3.01
CA THR A 160 -18.50 7.84 3.54
C THR A 160 -18.53 6.54 2.74
N ASP A 161 -18.44 6.63 1.41
CA ASP A 161 -18.45 5.45 0.54
C ASP A 161 -17.15 4.64 0.68
N PHE A 162 -16.00 5.33 0.78
CA PHE A 162 -14.73 4.68 1.05
C PHE A 162 -14.73 4.00 2.42
N LYS A 163 -15.28 4.66 3.44
CA LYS A 163 -15.40 4.09 4.79
C LYS A 163 -16.30 2.87 4.81
N LYS A 164 -17.50 2.93 4.20
CA LYS A 164 -18.38 1.76 4.07
C LYS A 164 -17.67 0.57 3.41
N LYS A 165 -16.93 0.82 2.33
CA LYS A 165 -16.15 -0.23 1.66
C LYS A 165 -15.07 -0.81 2.57
N ALA A 166 -14.36 0.02 3.32
CA ALA A 166 -13.34 -0.42 4.27
C ALA A 166 -13.96 -1.23 5.43
N ASP A 167 -15.11 -0.83 5.94
CA ASP A 167 -15.83 -1.54 7.00
C ASP A 167 -16.26 -2.94 6.53
N LEU A 168 -16.74 -3.09 5.28
CA LEU A 168 -17.05 -4.39 4.67
C LEU A 168 -15.82 -5.29 4.50
N MET A 169 -14.64 -4.70 4.35
CA MET A 169 -13.36 -5.41 4.26
C MET A 169 -12.72 -5.64 5.62
N SER A 170 -13.31 -5.16 6.73
CA SER A 170 -12.70 -5.26 8.05
C SER A 170 -12.43 -6.71 8.45
N LEU A 171 -11.24 -6.95 8.99
CA LEU A 171 -10.86 -8.22 9.59
C LEU A 171 -11.37 -8.23 11.03
N ASN A 172 -12.50 -8.88 11.25
CA ASN A 172 -13.04 -9.18 12.58
C ASN A 172 -12.29 -10.35 13.23
#